data_2cdd8a834c945644cdb932e343829d97
#
_entry.id   2cdd8a834c945644cdb932e343829d97
#
_cell.length_a   1.000
_cell.length_b   1.000
_cell.length_c   1.000
_cell.angle_alpha   90.00
_cell.angle_beta   90.00
_cell.angle_gamma   90.00
#
_symmetry.space_group_name_H-M   'P 1'
#
loop_
_entity.id
_entity.type
_entity.pdbx_description
1 polymer ?
#
loop_
_entity_poly.entity_id
_entity_poly.type
_entity_poly.pdbx_seq_one_letter_code
_entity_poly.pdbx_strand_id
1 'polypeptide(L)'
;MLVVVPVSSHDEPLIEDFCDIVRFFSLYKSHSLLVVHRPFDVKFGQTVFERLNRKFGESTIFEFPENGPIGWPSGPNHYWSETIKYLESKKNKMPWFWMEMDTTPIENNWLDSLSKEYELCGKLCLGSLIQLPASSCPHLDGVAVYPPNLSKICNSWKSISPVIAFDVWCREEIHKQSAQSKIIQQNFRSSNYMCTDSGLI
;
A
#
# COMPACT_ATOMS: atom_id res chain seq x y z
N MET A 1 -5.86 8.92 8.19
CA MET A 1 -4.87 8.19 7.34
C MET A 1 -5.25 8.33 5.88
N LEU A 2 -4.29 8.37 4.97
CA LEU A 2 -4.52 8.31 3.53
C LEU A 2 -4.35 6.86 3.06
N VAL A 3 -5.36 6.30 2.40
CA VAL A 3 -5.26 4.99 1.74
C VAL A 3 -4.82 5.22 0.30
N VAL A 4 -3.72 4.61 -0.11
CA VAL A 4 -3.19 4.68 -1.47
C VAL A 4 -3.41 3.34 -2.16
N VAL A 5 -4.15 3.35 -3.24
CA VAL A 5 -4.48 2.15 -4.03
C VAL A 5 -3.80 2.24 -5.40
N PRO A 6 -2.72 1.48 -5.63
CA PRO A 6 -2.14 1.35 -6.96
C PRO A 6 -3.05 0.49 -7.84
N VAL A 7 -3.28 0.92 -9.08
CA VAL A 7 -4.15 0.19 -10.03
C VAL A 7 -3.46 0.01 -11.36
N SER A 8 -3.32 -1.24 -11.78
CA SER A 8 -2.77 -1.60 -13.08
C SER A 8 -3.72 -2.51 -13.86
N SER A 9 -3.50 -2.66 -15.16
CA SER A 9 -4.23 -3.62 -15.99
C SER A 9 -4.02 -5.08 -15.55
N HIS A 10 -2.93 -5.35 -14.85
CA HIS A 10 -2.68 -6.68 -14.29
C HIS A 10 -3.67 -7.05 -13.18
N ASP A 11 -4.21 -6.03 -12.52
CA ASP A 11 -5.16 -6.19 -11.42
C ASP A 11 -6.62 -6.35 -11.91
N GLU A 12 -6.87 -6.25 -13.23
CA GLU A 12 -8.23 -6.32 -13.80
C GLU A 12 -9.10 -7.45 -13.21
N PRO A 13 -8.59 -8.70 -13.05
CA PRO A 13 -9.38 -9.79 -12.47
C PRO A 13 -9.79 -9.59 -11.00
N LEU A 14 -9.09 -8.72 -10.27
CA LEU A 14 -9.29 -8.49 -8.83
C LEU A 14 -10.15 -7.26 -8.54
N ILE A 15 -10.31 -6.34 -9.49
CA ILE A 15 -10.92 -5.03 -9.26
C ILE A 15 -12.34 -5.14 -8.68
N GLU A 16 -13.16 -6.03 -9.22
CA GLU A 16 -14.55 -6.17 -8.76
C GLU A 16 -14.60 -6.65 -7.32
N ASP A 17 -13.94 -7.76 -7.04
CA ASP A 17 -13.91 -8.36 -5.71
C ASP A 17 -13.31 -7.40 -4.67
N PHE A 18 -12.19 -6.77 -4.99
CA PHE A 18 -11.56 -5.76 -4.14
C PHE A 18 -12.51 -4.62 -3.79
N CYS A 19 -13.13 -4.02 -4.81
CA CYS A 19 -14.05 -2.92 -4.59
C CYS A 19 -15.27 -3.34 -3.78
N ASP A 20 -15.83 -4.53 -4.01
CA ASP A 20 -16.99 -5.02 -3.29
C ASP A 20 -16.66 -5.35 -1.84
N ILE A 21 -15.52 -5.95 -1.57
CA ILE A 21 -15.04 -6.18 -0.20
C ILE A 21 -14.84 -4.87 0.54
N VAL A 22 -14.13 -3.90 -0.03
CA VAL A 22 -13.92 -2.59 0.60
C VAL A 22 -15.27 -1.86 0.82
N ARG A 23 -16.22 -1.99 -0.10
CA ARG A 23 -17.56 -1.40 0.02
C ARG A 23 -18.44 -2.11 1.03
N PHE A 24 -18.25 -3.39 1.27
CA PHE A 24 -19.03 -4.17 2.22
C PHE A 24 -18.86 -3.66 3.64
N PHE A 25 -17.66 -3.25 4.01
CA PHE A 25 -17.39 -2.68 5.33
C PHE A 25 -17.86 -1.23 5.47
N SER A 26 -17.70 -0.66 6.67
CA SER A 26 -18.17 0.66 7.06
C SER A 26 -17.69 1.80 6.16
N LEU A 27 -18.29 2.99 6.32
CA LEU A 27 -17.79 4.21 5.70
C LEU A 27 -16.47 4.66 6.35
N TYR A 28 -15.52 5.10 5.54
CA TYR A 28 -14.19 5.55 5.97
C TYR A 28 -14.08 7.08 5.96
N LYS A 29 -15.08 7.78 6.52
CA LYS A 29 -15.19 9.26 6.41
C LYS A 29 -14.11 10.04 7.14
N SER A 30 -13.44 9.42 8.11
CA SER A 30 -12.26 9.95 8.81
C SER A 30 -10.94 9.77 8.04
N HIS A 31 -10.99 9.06 6.89
CA HIS A 31 -9.83 8.72 6.09
C HIS A 31 -9.97 9.24 4.66
N SER A 32 -8.84 9.37 3.96
CA SER A 32 -8.79 9.84 2.56
C SER A 32 -8.36 8.70 1.64
N LEU A 33 -8.77 8.78 0.37
CA LEU A 33 -8.41 7.83 -0.69
C LEU A 33 -7.57 8.53 -1.75
N LEU A 34 -6.49 7.88 -2.17
CA LEU A 34 -5.72 8.22 -3.36
C LEU A 34 -5.63 6.98 -4.25
N VAL A 35 -6.26 7.03 -5.42
CA VAL A 35 -6.07 6.02 -6.46
C VAL A 35 -4.96 6.50 -7.39
N VAL A 36 -3.98 5.65 -7.65
CA VAL A 36 -2.86 5.98 -8.54
C VAL A 36 -2.77 4.99 -9.70
N HIS A 37 -2.54 5.50 -10.91
CA HIS A 37 -2.42 4.65 -12.10
C HIS A 37 -1.51 5.29 -13.14
N ARG A 38 -1.04 4.47 -14.09
CA ARG A 38 -0.34 4.93 -15.29
C ARG A 38 -1.33 5.38 -16.37
N PRO A 39 -0.91 6.15 -17.38
CA PRO A 39 -1.77 6.53 -18.51
C PRO A 39 -2.45 5.33 -19.20
N PHE A 40 -1.75 4.19 -19.38
CA PHE A 40 -2.35 2.99 -19.97
C PHE A 40 -3.41 2.33 -19.09
N ASP A 41 -3.39 2.58 -17.80
CA ASP A 41 -4.28 1.95 -16.82
C ASP A 41 -5.46 2.85 -16.42
N VAL A 42 -5.68 3.98 -17.14
CA VAL A 42 -6.69 5.00 -16.81
C VAL A 42 -8.10 4.40 -16.61
N LYS A 43 -8.52 3.48 -17.49
CA LYS A 43 -9.84 2.83 -17.39
C LYS A 43 -10.00 2.10 -16.03
N PHE A 44 -8.99 1.38 -15.62
CA PHE A 44 -8.99 0.60 -14.38
C PHE A 44 -8.94 1.52 -13.16
N GLY A 45 -8.06 2.53 -13.16
CA GLY A 45 -7.99 3.54 -12.11
C GLY A 45 -9.29 4.29 -11.92
N GLN A 46 -9.96 4.72 -13.00
CA GLN A 46 -11.27 5.37 -12.97
C GLN A 46 -12.33 4.44 -12.38
N THR A 47 -12.37 3.17 -12.79
CA THR A 47 -13.32 2.19 -12.25
C THR A 47 -13.19 2.06 -10.74
N VAL A 48 -11.98 1.89 -10.21
CA VAL A 48 -11.74 1.78 -8.77
C VAL A 48 -12.13 3.08 -8.05
N PHE A 49 -11.74 4.22 -8.60
CA PHE A 49 -12.07 5.53 -8.04
C PHE A 49 -13.59 5.75 -7.94
N GLU A 50 -14.33 5.52 -9.02
CA GLU A 50 -15.79 5.71 -9.06
C GLU A 50 -16.51 4.79 -8.06
N ARG A 51 -16.01 3.57 -7.86
CA ARG A 51 -16.61 2.62 -6.92
C ARG A 51 -16.32 2.95 -5.47
N LEU A 52 -15.16 3.55 -5.15
CA LEU A 52 -14.71 3.75 -3.76
C LEU A 52 -14.81 5.19 -3.26
N ASN A 53 -14.80 6.21 -4.13
CA ASN A 53 -14.69 7.62 -3.73
C ASN A 53 -15.72 8.06 -2.67
N ARG A 54 -16.94 7.55 -2.75
CA ARG A 54 -18.03 7.89 -1.82
C ARG A 54 -17.89 7.27 -0.43
N LYS A 55 -16.97 6.30 -0.27
CA LYS A 55 -16.73 5.65 1.02
C LYS A 55 -15.83 6.48 1.92
N PHE A 56 -14.94 7.25 1.37
CA PHE A 56 -13.94 8.05 2.06
C PHE A 56 -14.40 9.50 2.30
N GLY A 57 -13.71 10.22 3.19
CA GLY A 57 -13.97 11.65 3.46
C GLY A 57 -13.54 12.51 2.28
N GLU A 58 -12.31 12.30 1.82
CA GLU A 58 -11.75 12.92 0.63
C GLU A 58 -11.21 11.84 -0.30
N SER A 59 -11.33 12.06 -1.60
CA SER A 59 -10.84 11.10 -2.59
C SER A 59 -10.20 11.84 -3.77
N THR A 60 -9.07 11.35 -4.19
CA THR A 60 -8.29 11.88 -5.31
C THR A 60 -7.86 10.73 -6.21
N ILE A 61 -7.81 10.99 -7.51
CA ILE A 61 -7.18 10.10 -8.48
C ILE A 61 -5.97 10.82 -9.08
N PHE A 62 -4.87 10.10 -9.24
CA PHE A 62 -3.65 10.64 -9.82
C PHE A 62 -3.13 9.72 -10.91
N GLU A 63 -3.04 10.26 -12.12
CA GLU A 63 -2.38 9.64 -13.25
C GLU A 63 -0.90 10.03 -13.25
N PHE A 64 -0.01 9.04 -13.33
CA PHE A 64 1.42 9.28 -13.46
C PHE A 64 1.74 9.99 -14.79
N PRO A 65 2.81 10.81 -14.84
CA PRO A 65 3.18 11.52 -16.06
C PRO A 65 3.61 10.58 -17.19
N GLU A 66 4.10 9.40 -16.85
CA GLU A 66 4.60 8.40 -17.80
C GLU A 66 4.13 6.99 -17.44
N ASN A 67 4.10 6.11 -18.44
CA ASN A 67 3.71 4.70 -18.21
C ASN A 67 4.74 3.93 -17.38
N GLY A 68 6.01 4.28 -17.50
CA GLY A 68 7.09 3.59 -16.79
C GLY A 68 7.23 2.11 -17.18
N PRO A 69 8.08 1.38 -16.46
CA PRO A 69 8.28 -0.06 -16.68
C PRO A 69 7.04 -0.87 -16.29
N ILE A 70 6.92 -2.05 -16.92
CA ILE A 70 5.88 -3.05 -16.63
C ILE A 70 6.50 -4.32 -16.05
N GLY A 71 5.65 -5.16 -15.45
CA GLY A 71 6.06 -6.43 -14.84
C GLY A 71 6.72 -6.28 -13.48
N TRP A 72 6.84 -7.40 -12.80
CA TRP A 72 7.41 -7.48 -11.47
C TRP A 72 8.96 -7.62 -11.53
N PRO A 73 9.72 -6.93 -10.68
CA PRO A 73 9.28 -5.96 -9.67
C PRO A 73 9.26 -4.51 -10.16
N SER A 74 9.64 -4.25 -11.41
CA SER A 74 9.83 -2.88 -11.96
C SER A 74 8.53 -2.06 -11.97
N GLY A 75 7.40 -2.69 -12.27
CA GLY A 75 6.08 -2.04 -12.26
C GLY A 75 5.72 -1.51 -10.87
N PRO A 76 5.61 -2.37 -9.85
CA PRO A 76 5.37 -1.94 -8.45
C PRO A 76 6.37 -0.90 -7.96
N ASN A 77 7.66 -1.05 -8.28
CA ASN A 77 8.70 -0.07 -7.94
C ASN A 77 8.42 1.32 -8.52
N HIS A 78 7.96 1.37 -9.77
CA HIS A 78 7.59 2.62 -10.44
C HIS A 78 6.38 3.25 -9.76
N TYR A 79 5.31 2.49 -9.51
CA TYR A 79 4.11 2.98 -8.83
C TYR A 79 4.44 3.58 -7.46
N TRP A 80 5.23 2.88 -6.67
CA TRP A 80 5.63 3.32 -5.35
C TRP A 80 6.47 4.60 -5.40
N SER A 81 7.45 4.68 -6.29
CA SER A 81 8.31 5.86 -6.46
C SER A 81 7.54 7.08 -6.93
N GLU A 82 6.66 6.94 -7.93
CA GLU A 82 5.84 8.06 -8.43
C GLU A 82 4.84 8.53 -7.38
N THR A 83 4.31 7.61 -6.57
CA THR A 83 3.44 7.96 -5.44
C THR A 83 4.19 8.81 -4.41
N ILE A 84 5.43 8.45 -4.04
CA ILE A 84 6.24 9.26 -3.11
C ILE A 84 6.46 10.67 -3.68
N LYS A 85 6.86 10.79 -4.96
CA LYS A 85 7.04 12.09 -5.62
C LYS A 85 5.77 12.94 -5.58
N TYR A 86 4.63 12.32 -5.88
CA TYR A 86 3.32 13.00 -5.83
C TYR A 86 3.00 13.49 -4.42
N LEU A 87 3.10 12.63 -3.41
CA LEU A 87 2.80 12.97 -2.02
C LEU A 87 3.71 14.10 -1.50
N GLU A 88 4.99 14.09 -1.87
CA GLU A 88 5.92 15.17 -1.55
C GLU A 88 5.54 16.48 -2.24
N SER A 89 5.21 16.44 -3.53
CA SER A 89 4.78 17.63 -4.29
C SER A 89 3.54 18.27 -3.69
N LYS A 90 2.63 17.47 -3.15
CA LYS A 90 1.41 17.92 -2.44
C LYS A 90 1.64 18.30 -0.98
N LYS A 91 2.88 18.15 -0.48
CA LYS A 91 3.23 18.38 0.93
C LYS A 91 2.30 17.60 1.89
N ASN A 92 2.05 16.33 1.53
CA ASN A 92 1.21 15.45 2.34
C ASN A 92 1.69 15.43 3.80
N LYS A 93 0.74 15.54 4.74
CA LYS A 93 1.01 15.51 6.18
C LYS A 93 0.44 14.28 6.88
N MET A 94 -0.30 13.45 6.16
CA MET A 94 -0.93 12.26 6.72
C MET A 94 -0.04 11.03 6.49
N PRO A 95 0.04 10.10 7.45
CA PRO A 95 0.55 8.77 7.17
C PRO A 95 -0.31 8.11 6.09
N TRP A 96 0.31 7.28 5.26
CA TRP A 96 -0.37 6.66 4.14
C TRP A 96 -0.18 5.14 4.15
N PHE A 97 -1.29 4.44 3.91
CA PHE A 97 -1.36 3.00 3.82
C PHE A 97 -1.33 2.58 2.34
N TRP A 98 -0.31 1.83 1.95
CA TRP A 98 -0.21 1.22 0.62
C TRP A 98 -1.05 -0.03 0.59
N MET A 99 -2.13 -0.02 -0.16
CA MET A 99 -3.12 -1.09 -0.22
C MET A 99 -3.18 -1.66 -1.64
N GLU A 100 -2.56 -2.81 -1.85
CA GLU A 100 -2.57 -3.52 -3.12
C GLU A 100 -3.92 -4.22 -3.37
N MET A 101 -4.22 -4.57 -4.63
CA MET A 101 -5.52 -5.13 -5.01
C MET A 101 -5.78 -6.54 -4.46
N ASP A 102 -4.76 -7.25 -4.04
CA ASP A 102 -4.87 -8.55 -3.37
C ASP A 102 -4.98 -8.44 -1.84
N THR A 103 -5.02 -7.21 -1.34
CA THR A 103 -5.24 -6.90 0.08
C THR A 103 -6.73 -7.03 0.42
N THR A 104 -7.06 -7.85 1.42
CA THR A 104 -8.46 -8.12 1.79
C THR A 104 -8.75 -7.71 3.23
N PRO A 105 -9.51 -6.62 3.46
CA PRO A 105 -10.08 -6.35 4.78
C PRO A 105 -11.00 -7.49 5.23
N ILE A 106 -10.94 -7.86 6.50
CA ILE A 106 -11.75 -8.95 7.05
C ILE A 106 -12.62 -8.53 8.26
N GLU A 107 -12.47 -7.31 8.75
CA GLU A 107 -13.22 -6.79 9.90
C GLU A 107 -13.81 -5.41 9.63
N ASN A 108 -14.93 -5.11 10.29
CA ASN A 108 -15.45 -3.75 10.37
C ASN A 108 -14.45 -2.84 11.12
N ASN A 109 -14.36 -1.58 10.69
CA ASN A 109 -13.49 -0.57 11.29
C ASN A 109 -11.98 -0.91 11.23
N TRP A 110 -11.58 -1.82 10.33
CA TRP A 110 -10.18 -2.22 10.16
C TRP A 110 -9.25 -1.01 9.96
N LEU A 111 -9.68 0.01 9.23
CA LEU A 111 -8.85 1.17 8.92
C LEU A 111 -8.69 2.12 10.12
N ASP A 112 -9.73 2.27 10.95
CA ASP A 112 -9.62 2.98 12.23
C ASP A 112 -8.72 2.23 13.21
N SER A 113 -8.83 0.89 13.24
CA SER A 113 -7.98 0.01 14.05
C SER A 113 -6.52 0.11 13.63
N LEU A 114 -6.25 0.09 12.31
CA LEU A 114 -4.91 0.25 11.75
C LEU A 114 -4.32 1.64 12.05
N SER A 115 -5.14 2.69 11.90
CA SER A 115 -4.73 4.06 12.23
C SER A 115 -4.33 4.19 13.70
N LYS A 116 -5.11 3.60 14.59
CA LYS A 116 -4.83 3.59 16.03
C LYS A 116 -3.57 2.76 16.36
N GLU A 117 -3.40 1.61 15.74
CA GLU A 117 -2.18 0.80 15.92
C GLU A 117 -0.95 1.59 15.48
N TYR A 118 -1.02 2.27 14.32
CA TYR A 118 0.06 3.10 13.82
C TYR A 118 0.42 4.24 14.80
N GLU A 119 -0.57 4.94 15.35
CA GLU A 119 -0.35 6.01 16.33
C GLU A 119 0.33 5.51 17.61
N LEU A 120 0.05 4.26 18.00
CA LEU A 120 0.55 3.67 19.24
C LEU A 120 1.86 2.89 19.07
N CYS A 121 2.26 2.53 17.86
CA CYS A 121 3.41 1.64 17.64
C CYS A 121 4.78 2.29 17.97
N GLY A 122 4.84 3.61 18.08
CA GLY A 122 6.07 4.35 18.38
C GLY A 122 7.14 4.29 17.28
N LYS A 123 6.78 3.86 16.08
CA LYS A 123 7.64 3.78 14.90
C LYS A 123 7.03 4.56 13.74
N LEU A 124 7.86 4.83 12.72
CA LEU A 124 7.44 5.60 11.55
C LEU A 124 6.78 4.75 10.47
N CYS A 125 7.02 3.45 10.44
CA CYS A 125 6.38 2.50 9.53
C CYS A 125 5.73 1.36 10.32
N LEU A 126 4.63 0.81 9.78
CA LEU A 126 3.91 -0.30 10.41
C LEU A 126 3.43 -1.28 9.34
N GLY A 127 3.75 -2.55 9.49
CA GLY A 127 3.31 -3.59 8.55
C GLY A 127 3.81 -4.96 8.94
N SER A 128 3.76 -5.91 8.03
CA SER A 128 4.33 -7.23 8.23
C SER A 128 5.84 -7.20 8.01
N LEU A 129 6.61 -7.67 8.99
CA LEU A 129 8.07 -7.79 8.89
C LEU A 129 8.43 -9.21 8.46
N ILE A 130 8.99 -9.34 7.26
CA ILE A 130 9.31 -10.62 6.62
C ILE A 130 10.82 -10.86 6.66
N GLN A 131 11.22 -11.99 7.22
CA GLN A 131 12.62 -12.43 7.24
C GLN A 131 12.92 -13.32 6.03
N LEU A 132 13.73 -12.84 5.11
CA LEU A 132 14.23 -13.67 4.02
C LEU A 132 15.42 -14.54 4.50
N PRO A 133 15.52 -15.81 4.05
CA PRO A 133 16.54 -16.75 4.53
C PRO A 133 17.98 -16.26 4.38
N ALA A 134 18.26 -15.50 3.33
CA ALA A 134 19.61 -15.00 3.02
C ALA A 134 19.81 -13.53 3.42
N SER A 135 18.85 -12.91 4.11
CA SER A 135 18.92 -11.49 4.48
C SER A 135 19.42 -11.30 5.90
N SER A 136 20.27 -10.30 6.10
CA SER A 136 20.77 -9.88 7.43
C SER A 136 19.73 -9.18 8.29
N CYS A 137 18.68 -8.63 7.67
CA CYS A 137 17.57 -7.99 8.37
C CYS A 137 16.23 -8.30 7.67
N PRO A 138 15.12 -8.30 8.39
CA PRO A 138 13.80 -8.39 7.79
C PRO A 138 13.51 -7.17 6.90
N HIS A 139 12.60 -7.30 5.95
CA HIS A 139 12.02 -6.17 5.24
C HIS A 139 10.58 -5.94 5.69
N LEU A 140 10.11 -4.72 5.58
CA LEU A 140 8.71 -4.39 5.71
C LEU A 140 8.03 -4.77 4.40
N ASP A 141 6.99 -5.58 4.45
CA ASP A 141 6.19 -5.92 3.28
C ASP A 141 5.61 -4.66 2.60
N GLY A 142 5.40 -4.73 1.27
CA GLY A 142 4.89 -3.60 0.49
C GLY A 142 3.60 -3.05 1.05
N VAL A 143 2.66 -3.92 1.45
CA VAL A 143 1.40 -3.55 2.11
C VAL A 143 1.67 -3.09 3.54
N ALA A 144 1.82 -1.79 3.71
CA ALA A 144 2.22 -1.20 4.99
C ALA A 144 1.78 0.26 5.13
N VAL A 145 1.83 0.77 6.35
CA VAL A 145 1.67 2.19 6.65
C VAL A 145 3.03 2.86 6.66
N TYR A 146 3.14 3.94 5.90
CA TYR A 146 4.33 4.76 5.74
C TYR A 146 4.11 6.18 6.28
N PRO A 147 5.17 6.86 6.74
CA PRO A 147 5.05 8.25 7.19
C PRO A 147 4.87 9.22 6.03
N PRO A 148 4.32 10.43 6.27
CA PRO A 148 4.13 11.44 5.23
C PRO A 148 5.45 11.93 4.62
N ASN A 149 6.56 11.77 5.32
CA ASN A 149 7.88 12.23 4.94
C ASN A 149 8.86 11.06 4.74
N LEU A 150 8.40 9.99 4.10
CA LEU A 150 9.16 8.75 3.87
C LEU A 150 10.56 9.03 3.28
N SER A 151 10.69 9.97 2.37
CA SER A 151 11.98 10.35 1.76
C SER A 151 13.04 10.87 2.74
N LYS A 152 12.64 11.27 3.95
CA LYS A 152 13.61 11.68 4.99
C LYS A 152 14.23 10.49 5.73
N ILE A 153 13.58 9.33 5.68
CA ILE A 153 14.03 8.12 6.38
C ILE A 153 14.53 7.03 5.43
N CYS A 154 14.23 7.15 4.17
CA CYS A 154 14.66 6.23 3.12
C CYS A 154 15.16 7.04 1.91
N ASN A 155 16.45 7.01 1.62
CA ASN A 155 17.03 7.65 0.44
C ASN A 155 17.12 6.71 -0.77
N SER A 156 17.17 5.41 -0.51
CA SER A 156 17.29 4.35 -1.51
C SER A 156 16.12 4.33 -2.50
N TRP A 157 14.97 4.93 -2.15
CA TRP A 157 13.82 5.03 -3.05
C TRP A 157 14.11 5.79 -4.36
N LYS A 158 15.12 6.66 -4.35
CA LYS A 158 15.52 7.45 -5.54
C LYS A 158 16.26 6.63 -6.60
N SER A 159 16.72 5.44 -6.23
CA SER A 159 17.56 4.58 -7.07
C SER A 159 17.17 3.11 -6.94
N ILE A 160 15.86 2.82 -6.87
CA ILE A 160 15.37 1.45 -6.74
C ILE A 160 15.87 0.59 -7.90
N SER A 161 16.39 -0.57 -7.57
CA SER A 161 16.83 -1.55 -8.55
C SER A 161 15.65 -2.01 -9.43
N PRO A 162 15.82 -2.11 -10.75
CA PRO A 162 14.75 -2.61 -11.61
C PRO A 162 14.49 -4.12 -11.43
N VAL A 163 15.36 -4.84 -10.73
CA VAL A 163 15.27 -6.29 -10.55
C VAL A 163 15.09 -6.74 -9.10
N ILE A 164 14.93 -5.78 -8.17
CA ILE A 164 14.68 -6.04 -6.75
C ILE A 164 13.45 -5.21 -6.34
N ALA A 165 12.47 -5.83 -5.68
CA ALA A 165 11.27 -5.15 -5.20
C ALA A 165 11.63 -4.04 -4.19
N PHE A 166 10.89 -2.93 -4.21
CA PHE A 166 11.20 -1.72 -3.43
C PHE A 166 11.29 -1.98 -1.92
N ASP A 167 10.46 -2.85 -1.40
CA ASP A 167 10.40 -3.25 0.00
C ASP A 167 11.68 -3.98 0.44
N VAL A 168 12.21 -4.84 -0.43
CA VAL A 168 13.49 -5.53 -0.22
C VAL A 168 14.67 -4.57 -0.45
N TRP A 169 14.59 -3.68 -1.46
CA TRP A 169 15.66 -2.73 -1.76
C TRP A 169 15.86 -1.70 -0.64
N CYS A 170 14.77 -1.16 -0.12
CA CYS A 170 14.78 -0.14 0.92
C CYS A 170 14.87 -0.70 2.36
N ARG A 171 14.99 -2.02 2.53
CA ARG A 171 14.85 -2.70 3.82
C ARG A 171 15.74 -2.16 4.93
N GLU A 172 17.00 -1.87 4.65
CA GLU A 172 17.94 -1.45 5.70
C GLU A 172 17.61 -0.09 6.32
N GLU A 173 17.01 0.78 5.54
CA GLU A 173 16.58 2.11 6.00
C GLU A 173 15.20 2.03 6.66
N ILE A 174 14.26 1.34 6.04
CA ILE A 174 12.86 1.26 6.50
C ILE A 174 12.74 0.37 7.73
N HIS A 175 13.40 -0.81 7.77
CA HIS A 175 13.29 -1.75 8.88
C HIS A 175 13.58 -1.12 10.25
N LYS A 176 14.60 -0.28 10.36
CA LYS A 176 14.97 0.40 11.62
C LYS A 176 13.83 1.27 12.18
N GLN A 177 12.98 1.75 11.29
CA GLN A 177 11.84 2.62 11.59
C GLN A 177 10.49 1.90 11.60
N SER A 178 10.50 0.56 11.50
CA SER A 178 9.30 -0.25 11.35
C SER A 178 8.91 -0.97 12.64
N ALA A 179 7.61 -1.14 12.84
CA ALA A 179 7.02 -2.05 13.82
C ALA A 179 6.28 -3.18 13.10
N GLN A 180 6.29 -4.36 13.73
CA GLN A 180 5.43 -5.46 13.32
C GLN A 180 3.97 -5.11 13.64
N SER A 181 3.11 -5.12 12.62
CA SER A 181 1.67 -4.98 12.81
C SER A 181 1.06 -6.25 13.39
N LYS A 182 0.03 -6.09 14.21
CA LYS A 182 -0.85 -7.17 14.66
C LYS A 182 -2.05 -7.34 13.74
N ILE A 183 -2.33 -6.32 12.91
CA ILE A 183 -3.49 -6.22 12.03
C ILE A 183 -3.11 -6.64 10.62
N ILE A 184 -2.02 -6.09 10.08
CA ILE A 184 -1.53 -6.46 8.74
C ILE A 184 -0.80 -7.79 8.84
N GLN A 185 -1.28 -8.79 8.10
CA GLN A 185 -0.69 -10.12 8.04
C GLN A 185 -0.45 -10.52 6.59
N GLN A 186 0.76 -10.99 6.31
CA GLN A 186 1.11 -11.57 5.03
C GLN A 186 0.78 -13.06 5.04
N ASN A 187 -0.16 -13.47 4.21
CA ASN A 187 -0.41 -14.86 3.94
C ASN A 187 0.44 -15.31 2.75
N PHE A 188 1.56 -15.98 3.02
CA PHE A 188 2.27 -16.66 1.94
C PHE A 188 1.33 -17.66 1.29
N ARG A 189 1.20 -17.62 -0.03
CA ARG A 189 0.44 -18.58 -0.82
C ARG A 189 1.01 -19.99 -0.58
N SER A 190 0.53 -20.65 0.46
CA SER A 190 0.51 -22.10 0.44
C SER A 190 -0.67 -22.50 -0.45
N SER A 191 -0.56 -23.61 -1.15
CA SER A 191 -1.57 -24.16 -2.06
C SER A 191 -2.96 -24.40 -1.42
N ASN A 192 -3.13 -24.05 -0.16
CA ASN A 192 -4.36 -24.11 0.61
C ASN A 192 -4.65 -22.71 1.16
N TYR A 193 -5.58 -22.01 0.54
CA TYR A 193 -6.19 -20.79 1.09
C TYR A 193 -6.87 -21.14 2.42
N MET A 194 -6.20 -20.95 3.51
CA MET A 194 -6.85 -20.89 4.82
C MET A 194 -6.81 -19.43 5.28
N CYS A 195 -8.00 -18.81 5.34
CA CYS A 195 -8.17 -17.64 6.20
C CYS A 195 -7.81 -18.06 7.61
N THR A 196 -6.78 -17.49 8.19
CA THR A 196 -6.52 -17.65 9.62
C THR A 196 -7.42 -16.68 10.37
N ASP A 197 -8.05 -17.12 11.44
CA ASP A 197 -9.04 -16.39 12.25
C ASP A 197 -8.50 -15.11 12.95
N SER A 198 -7.37 -14.57 12.56
CA SER A 198 -6.67 -13.53 13.31
C SER A 198 -5.89 -12.52 12.47
N GLY A 199 -6.38 -12.12 11.32
CA GLY A 199 -5.69 -11.10 10.53
C GLY A 199 -6.64 -10.23 9.73
N LEU A 200 -6.35 -8.95 9.65
CA LEU A 200 -7.13 -7.99 8.87
C LEU A 200 -6.73 -7.96 7.38
N ILE A 201 -5.73 -8.70 6.98
CA ILE A 201 -5.26 -8.81 5.59
C ILE A 201 -4.42 -10.04 5.41
#